data_1bbf6714a121c26b0747fded5ec9fae2
#
_entry.id   1bbf6714a121c26b0747fded5ec9fae2
#
_cell.length_a   1.000
_cell.length_b   1.000
_cell.length_c   1.000
_cell.angle_alpha   90.00
_cell.angle_beta   90.00
_cell.angle_gamma   90.00
#
_symmetry.space_group_name_H-M   'P 1'
#
loop_
_entity.id
_entity.type
_entity.pdbx_description
1 polymer ?
#
loop_
_entity_poly.entity_id
_entity_poly.type
_entity_poly.pdbx_seq_one_letter_code
_entity_poly.pdbx_strand_id
1 'polypeptide(L)'
;MTYAQCLIGVLRLKLCLVGTKLWVFGLGRAASHAFFMVTLLDPTARGRVILVGAGPGDPGLLTVRAVEALRAADIVVHDGLIDSRVLDFAPAAAQRISVAKQRARHTLPQDAINALIVAHVRTGAIVVRLKGGDPFIFGRGGEEVEAVRAAGLPVEVIPGVSAALGCAAEAMLPLTHRDYSSAVSFVAGQCKGLAEQDWSGLAGQGRTLVIYMGVATAAEIADKLMADGVAPDMPVAVLERGTLAGHRALQTLLADLGPMVDREGVKSPAIIVVGEVVTLSVAEDRLVRWARVAEGVAA
;
A
#
# COMPACT_ATOMS: atom_id res chain seq x y z
N MET A 1 45.02 2.97 9.05
CA MET A 1 44.55 3.48 7.73
C MET A 1 45.02 2.53 6.67
N THR A 2 44.12 1.81 6.05
CA THR A 2 44.47 0.85 4.98
C THR A 2 44.05 1.48 3.65
N TYR A 3 44.99 1.66 2.74
CA TYR A 3 44.74 2.19 1.39
C TYR A 3 44.74 1.04 0.39
N ALA A 4 43.71 0.96 -0.42
CA ALA A 4 43.67 0.06 -1.58
C ALA A 4 43.53 0.89 -2.87
N GLN A 5 44.21 0.46 -3.94
CA GLN A 5 44.01 1.05 -5.27
C GLN A 5 43.23 0.07 -6.12
N CYS A 6 42.17 0.54 -6.74
CA CYS A 6 41.37 -0.23 -7.68
C CYS A 6 41.37 0.47 -9.04
N LEU A 7 41.54 -0.28 -10.12
CA LEU A 7 41.45 0.18 -11.50
C LEU A 7 40.10 -0.29 -12.06
N ILE A 8 39.22 0.64 -12.35
CA ILE A 8 37.98 0.36 -13.09
C ILE A 8 38.05 1.16 -14.39
N GLY A 9 38.39 0.50 -15.48
CA GLY A 9 38.59 1.14 -16.76
C GLY A 9 39.75 2.14 -16.76
N VAL A 10 39.56 3.35 -17.30
CA VAL A 10 40.58 4.42 -17.42
C VAL A 10 40.72 5.29 -16.14
N LEU A 11 39.90 5.07 -15.12
CA LEU A 11 39.89 5.87 -13.88
C LEU A 11 40.71 5.19 -12.77
N ARG A 12 41.76 5.90 -12.29
CA ARG A 12 42.44 5.51 -11.06
C ARG A 12 41.69 6.04 -9.85
N LEU A 13 41.21 5.14 -9.01
CA LEU A 13 40.50 5.49 -7.78
C LEU A 13 41.40 5.14 -6.58
N LYS A 14 41.52 6.06 -5.63
CA LYS A 14 42.06 5.76 -4.29
C LYS A 14 40.91 5.54 -3.33
N LEU A 15 40.90 4.41 -2.64
CA LEU A 15 39.95 4.03 -1.64
C LEU A 15 40.60 4.19 -0.28
N CYS A 16 39.98 4.90 0.63
CA CYS A 16 40.40 5.04 2.01
C CYS A 16 39.26 4.66 2.97
N LEU A 17 39.48 3.64 3.79
CA LEU A 17 38.53 3.21 4.79
C LEU A 17 38.89 3.86 6.14
N VAL A 18 37.95 4.66 6.70
CA VAL A 18 38.09 5.26 8.03
C VAL A 18 36.82 4.90 8.83
N GLY A 19 36.94 3.92 9.72
CA GLY A 19 35.78 3.34 10.41
C GLY A 19 34.84 2.65 9.42
N THR A 20 33.52 2.97 9.48
CA THR A 20 32.49 2.45 8.55
C THR A 20 32.35 3.29 7.27
N LYS A 21 33.26 4.26 7.02
CA LYS A 21 33.16 5.19 5.88
C LYS A 21 34.23 4.86 4.85
N LEU A 22 33.80 4.55 3.63
CA LEU A 22 34.67 4.38 2.47
C LEU A 22 34.77 5.71 1.72
N TRP A 23 35.97 6.26 1.67
CA TRP A 23 36.27 7.47 0.89
C TRP A 23 36.80 7.06 -0.49
N VAL A 24 36.13 7.55 -1.54
CA VAL A 24 36.54 7.28 -2.92
C VAL A 24 37.08 8.57 -3.52
N PHE A 25 38.36 8.56 -3.91
CA PHE A 25 39.04 9.69 -4.53
C PHE A 25 39.27 9.40 -6.00
N GLY A 26 38.69 10.19 -6.89
CA GLY A 26 38.96 10.16 -8.31
C GLY A 26 40.28 10.91 -8.64
N LEU A 27 41.25 10.23 -9.25
CA LEU A 27 42.49 10.84 -9.75
C LEU A 27 42.32 11.19 -11.24
N GLY A 28 41.69 12.34 -11.54
CA GLY A 28 41.60 12.86 -12.90
C GLY A 28 42.54 14.05 -13.12
N ARG A 29 43.01 14.27 -14.35
CA ARG A 29 43.95 15.34 -14.73
C ARG A 29 43.36 16.75 -14.79
N ALA A 30 42.08 16.96 -14.47
CA ALA A 30 41.43 18.26 -14.42
C ALA A 30 40.83 18.51 -13.05
N ALA A 31 41.03 19.69 -12.51
CA ALA A 31 40.85 20.14 -11.15
C ALA A 31 39.36 20.22 -10.69
N SER A 32 38.67 19.10 -10.61
CA SER A 32 37.45 18.99 -9.81
C SER A 32 37.47 17.66 -9.06
N HIS A 33 37.87 17.71 -7.79
CA HIS A 33 37.85 16.56 -6.92
C HIS A 33 36.40 16.31 -6.52
N ALA A 34 35.72 15.39 -7.19
CA ALA A 34 34.43 14.90 -6.75
C ALA A 34 34.65 13.95 -5.56
N PHE A 35 34.29 14.40 -4.37
CA PHE A 35 34.27 13.59 -3.16
C PHE A 35 32.96 12.77 -3.14
N PHE A 36 33.04 11.48 -3.33
CA PHE A 36 31.94 10.59 -3.05
C PHE A 36 32.19 9.89 -1.71
N MET A 37 31.37 10.21 -0.71
CA MET A 37 31.34 9.49 0.55
C MET A 37 30.34 8.33 0.39
N VAL A 38 30.83 7.12 0.24
CA VAL A 38 30.02 5.91 0.32
C VAL A 38 30.04 5.45 1.77
N THR A 39 28.95 5.61 2.47
CA THR A 39 28.76 4.98 3.78
C THR A 39 28.53 3.50 3.52
N LEU A 40 29.49 2.64 3.86
CA LEU A 40 29.26 1.21 3.91
C LEU A 40 28.29 0.97 5.03
N LEU A 41 27.08 0.50 4.68
CA LEU A 41 26.13 0.01 5.67
C LEU A 41 26.84 -1.13 6.42
N ASP A 42 26.97 -0.97 7.72
CA ASP A 42 27.48 -2.04 8.58
C ASP A 42 26.50 -3.22 8.46
N PRO A 43 26.90 -4.36 7.88
CA PRO A 43 26.02 -5.52 7.76
C PRO A 43 25.64 -6.09 9.14
N THR A 44 26.34 -5.65 10.22
CA THR A 44 25.98 -5.97 11.61
C THR A 44 25.05 -4.93 12.23
N ALA A 45 24.83 -3.78 11.58
CA ALA A 45 23.86 -2.78 12.05
C ALA A 45 22.46 -3.38 11.98
N ARG A 46 21.87 -3.69 13.14
CA ARG A 46 20.57 -4.34 13.27
C ARG A 46 19.43 -3.44 12.81
N GLY A 47 19.59 -2.12 12.92
CA GLY A 47 18.58 -1.13 12.61
C GLY A 47 18.24 -1.06 11.10
N ARG A 48 16.99 -1.34 10.76
CA ARG A 48 16.44 -1.23 9.40
C ARG A 48 14.95 -0.96 9.44
N VAL A 49 14.44 -0.43 8.33
CA VAL A 49 12.99 -0.33 8.09
C VAL A 49 12.55 -1.48 7.21
N ILE A 50 11.41 -2.07 7.54
CA ILE A 50 10.70 -3.00 6.67
C ILE A 50 9.29 -2.43 6.46
N LEU A 51 9.01 -1.91 5.25
CA LEU A 51 7.65 -1.55 4.86
C LEU A 51 6.91 -2.83 4.53
N VAL A 52 5.80 -3.08 5.21
CA VAL A 52 5.05 -4.33 5.09
C VAL A 52 3.61 -4.04 4.72
N GLY A 53 3.14 -4.68 3.64
CA GLY A 53 1.73 -4.73 3.30
C GLY A 53 0.98 -5.71 4.20
N ALA A 54 -0.03 -5.21 4.92
CA ALA A 54 -0.86 -6.00 5.83
C ALA A 54 -2.02 -6.72 5.12
N GLY A 55 -2.16 -6.55 3.81
CA GLY A 55 -3.34 -7.02 3.10
C GLY A 55 -4.59 -6.18 3.40
N PRO A 56 -5.75 -6.61 2.90
CA PRO A 56 -7.00 -5.84 2.94
C PRO A 56 -7.71 -5.88 4.31
N GLY A 57 -7.28 -6.74 5.25
CA GLY A 57 -7.87 -6.82 6.58
C GLY A 57 -7.78 -8.20 7.22
N ASP A 58 -8.15 -9.26 6.51
CA ASP A 58 -8.04 -10.64 7.00
C ASP A 58 -6.55 -11.01 7.22
N PRO A 59 -6.14 -11.40 8.45
CA PRO A 59 -4.80 -11.90 8.73
C PRO A 59 -4.36 -13.08 7.86
N GLY A 60 -5.30 -13.90 7.38
CA GLY A 60 -5.04 -15.01 6.47
C GLY A 60 -4.51 -14.59 5.09
N LEU A 61 -4.61 -13.28 4.77
CA LEU A 61 -4.09 -12.70 3.53
C LEU A 61 -2.71 -12.06 3.70
N LEU A 62 -2.08 -12.20 4.86
CA LEU A 62 -0.68 -11.82 5.04
C LEU A 62 0.23 -12.70 4.18
N THR A 63 1.24 -12.09 3.59
CA THR A 63 2.32 -12.89 2.98
C THR A 63 3.17 -13.56 4.07
N VAL A 64 3.76 -14.71 3.76
CA VAL A 64 4.68 -15.40 4.69
C VAL A 64 5.80 -14.45 5.14
N ARG A 65 6.38 -13.67 4.22
CA ARG A 65 7.41 -12.66 4.55
C ARG A 65 6.89 -11.56 5.46
N ALA A 66 5.63 -11.15 5.33
CA ALA A 66 5.02 -10.17 6.23
C ALA A 66 4.95 -10.69 7.68
N VAL A 67 4.55 -11.95 7.85
CA VAL A 67 4.53 -12.61 9.16
C VAL A 67 5.93 -12.72 9.75
N GLU A 68 6.93 -13.11 8.95
CA GLU A 68 8.33 -13.20 9.40
C GLU A 68 8.87 -11.84 9.83
N ALA A 69 8.60 -10.78 9.05
CA ALA A 69 9.00 -9.43 9.38
C ALA A 69 8.34 -8.93 10.69
N LEU A 70 7.03 -9.18 10.87
CA LEU A 70 6.33 -8.83 12.11
C LEU A 70 6.93 -9.53 13.32
N ARG A 71 7.24 -10.84 13.21
CA ARG A 71 7.87 -11.61 14.30
C ARG A 71 9.27 -11.12 14.68
N ALA A 72 9.97 -10.50 13.73
CA ALA A 72 11.32 -9.95 13.97
C ALA A 72 11.31 -8.49 14.43
N ALA A 73 10.15 -7.83 14.52
CA ALA A 73 10.03 -6.40 14.82
C ALA A 73 10.38 -6.08 16.29
N ASP A 74 11.19 -5.05 16.49
CA ASP A 74 11.33 -4.38 17.79
C ASP A 74 10.24 -3.29 17.94
N ILE A 75 9.84 -2.67 16.82
CA ILE A 75 8.83 -1.61 16.77
C ILE A 75 7.93 -1.82 15.56
N VAL A 76 6.60 -1.74 15.77
CA VAL A 76 5.60 -1.74 14.69
C VAL A 76 4.92 -0.38 14.64
N VAL A 77 5.15 0.37 13.56
CA VAL A 77 4.46 1.63 13.26
C VAL A 77 3.34 1.32 12.27
N HIS A 78 2.07 1.55 12.63
CA HIS A 78 0.94 1.08 11.84
C HIS A 78 -0.15 2.13 11.59
N ASP A 79 -0.86 1.97 10.48
CA ASP A 79 -2.03 2.78 10.09
C ASP A 79 -3.30 2.36 10.86
N GLY A 80 -4.36 3.19 10.78
CA GLY A 80 -5.62 2.93 11.46
C GLY A 80 -6.54 1.91 10.82
N LEU A 81 -6.25 1.51 9.58
CA LEU A 81 -7.03 0.50 8.85
C LEU A 81 -6.51 -0.93 9.11
N ILE A 82 -5.49 -1.09 9.95
CA ILE A 82 -4.94 -2.41 10.29
C ILE A 82 -5.86 -3.13 11.26
N ASP A 83 -6.25 -4.34 10.95
CA ASP A 83 -6.94 -5.22 11.88
C ASP A 83 -6.02 -5.56 13.06
N SER A 84 -6.53 -5.47 14.29
CA SER A 84 -5.75 -5.71 15.50
C SER A 84 -5.13 -7.11 15.54
N ARG A 85 -5.79 -8.11 14.97
CA ARG A 85 -5.30 -9.49 14.87
C ARG A 85 -3.98 -9.59 14.08
N VAL A 86 -3.73 -8.67 13.13
CA VAL A 86 -2.45 -8.61 12.41
C VAL A 86 -1.30 -8.19 13.34
N LEU A 87 -1.58 -7.32 14.32
CA LEU A 87 -0.56 -6.88 15.29
C LEU A 87 -0.13 -8.00 16.25
N ASP A 88 -0.94 -9.04 16.40
CA ASP A 88 -0.64 -10.17 17.28
C ASP A 88 0.47 -11.08 16.75
N PHE A 89 0.85 -10.95 15.47
CA PHE A 89 2.04 -11.60 14.93
C PHE A 89 3.36 -10.99 15.42
N ALA A 90 3.33 -9.73 15.91
CA ALA A 90 4.53 -9.12 16.50
C ALA A 90 4.75 -9.60 17.95
N PRO A 91 6.01 -9.70 18.39
CA PRO A 91 6.32 -10.07 19.77
C PRO A 91 5.58 -9.20 20.78
N ALA A 92 5.20 -9.76 21.93
CA ALA A 92 4.54 -9.01 23.00
C ALA A 92 5.42 -7.83 23.51
N ALA A 93 6.75 -7.97 23.43
CA ALA A 93 7.72 -6.94 23.79
C ALA A 93 7.87 -5.85 22.72
N ALA A 94 7.38 -6.07 21.48
CA ALA A 94 7.49 -5.08 20.43
C ALA A 94 6.62 -3.85 20.75
N GLN A 95 7.21 -2.66 20.60
CA GLN A 95 6.48 -1.41 20.75
C GLN A 95 5.52 -1.22 19.57
N ARG A 96 4.23 -0.99 19.84
CA ARG A 96 3.20 -0.72 18.82
C ARG A 96 2.87 0.77 18.82
N ILE A 97 3.05 1.44 17.67
CA ILE A 97 2.84 2.88 17.49
C ILE A 97 1.81 3.09 16.40
N SER A 98 0.62 3.57 16.77
CA SER A 98 -0.40 3.94 15.82
C SER A 98 -0.18 5.37 15.30
N VAL A 99 -0.12 5.54 13.97
CA VAL A 99 -0.07 6.85 13.31
C VAL A 99 -1.46 7.27 12.76
N ALA A 100 -2.50 6.53 13.12
CA ALA A 100 -3.88 6.82 12.77
C ALA A 100 -4.39 8.12 13.41
N LYS A 101 -5.46 8.69 12.82
CA LYS A 101 -6.22 9.77 13.45
C LYS A 101 -6.78 9.31 14.80
N GLN A 102 -6.28 9.83 15.90
CA GLN A 102 -6.95 9.75 17.19
C GLN A 102 -8.03 10.85 17.27
N ARG A 103 -9.19 10.53 17.83
CA ARG A 103 -10.41 11.42 17.89
C ARG A 103 -10.15 12.84 18.44
N ALA A 104 -9.00 13.11 19.05
CA ALA A 104 -8.66 14.39 19.66
C ALA A 104 -7.32 15.00 19.21
N ARG A 105 -6.59 14.38 18.27
CA ARG A 105 -5.30 14.89 17.77
C ARG A 105 -5.28 14.88 16.25
N HIS A 106 -4.70 15.93 15.66
CA HIS A 106 -4.46 16.00 14.22
C HIS A 106 -3.70 14.76 13.74
N THR A 107 -4.06 14.24 12.55
CA THR A 107 -3.27 13.22 11.86
C THR A 107 -1.83 13.70 11.78
N LEU A 108 -0.87 12.85 12.15
CA LEU A 108 0.54 13.17 11.96
C LEU A 108 0.79 13.48 10.49
N PRO A 109 1.40 14.64 10.15
CA PRO A 109 1.82 14.90 8.79
C PRO A 109 2.78 13.80 8.32
N GLN A 110 2.84 13.55 7.01
CA GLN A 110 3.71 12.49 6.48
C GLN A 110 5.17 12.68 6.88
N ASP A 111 5.65 13.93 6.87
CA ASP A 111 7.03 14.24 7.28
C ASP A 111 7.30 13.85 8.74
N ALA A 112 6.30 14.01 9.62
CA ALA A 112 6.44 13.59 11.02
C ALA A 112 6.44 12.04 11.15
N ILE A 113 5.67 11.33 10.33
CA ILE A 113 5.73 9.85 10.26
C ILE A 113 7.11 9.40 9.76
N ASN A 114 7.62 10.03 8.71
CA ASN A 114 8.94 9.73 8.15
C ASN A 114 10.04 9.98 9.20
N ALA A 115 10.00 11.11 9.89
CA ALA A 115 10.94 11.45 10.96
C ALA A 115 10.87 10.46 12.13
N LEU A 116 9.67 10.02 12.53
CA LEU A 116 9.45 9.01 13.56
C LEU A 116 10.14 7.69 13.21
N ILE A 117 9.90 7.20 11.98
CA ILE A 117 10.50 5.96 11.49
C ILE A 117 12.03 6.05 11.52
N VAL A 118 12.59 7.12 10.93
CA VAL A 118 14.05 7.36 10.87
C VAL A 118 14.66 7.43 12.29
N ALA A 119 13.99 8.12 13.22
CA ALA A 119 14.48 8.23 14.61
C ALA A 119 14.59 6.85 15.28
N HIS A 120 13.58 6.01 15.14
CA HIS A 120 13.59 4.67 15.73
C HIS A 120 14.66 3.74 15.11
N VAL A 121 14.84 3.77 13.78
CA VAL A 121 15.88 2.96 13.14
C VAL A 121 17.27 3.36 13.60
N ARG A 122 17.52 4.66 13.84
CA ARG A 122 18.81 5.15 14.34
C ARG A 122 19.18 4.64 15.73
N THR A 123 18.21 4.14 16.52
CA THR A 123 18.49 3.45 17.79
C THR A 123 18.97 2.00 17.61
N GLY A 124 19.07 1.51 16.39
CA GLY A 124 19.43 0.11 16.08
C GLY A 124 18.22 -0.83 16.02
N ALA A 125 16.99 -0.31 16.10
CA ALA A 125 15.76 -1.11 16.09
C ALA A 125 15.40 -1.60 14.68
N ILE A 126 14.80 -2.80 14.60
CA ILE A 126 14.08 -3.28 13.43
C ILE A 126 12.68 -2.68 13.49
N VAL A 127 12.41 -1.72 12.60
CA VAL A 127 11.13 -1.02 12.53
C VAL A 127 10.30 -1.61 11.39
N VAL A 128 9.17 -2.23 11.73
CA VAL A 128 8.16 -2.62 10.74
C VAL A 128 7.17 -1.47 10.57
N ARG A 129 7.13 -0.89 9.37
CA ARG A 129 6.08 0.04 8.95
C ARG A 129 4.96 -0.74 8.30
N LEU A 130 3.87 -0.97 9.03
CA LEU A 130 2.75 -1.81 8.61
C LEU A 130 1.66 -0.96 7.98
N LYS A 131 1.31 -1.25 6.73
CA LYS A 131 0.39 -0.48 5.89
C LYS A 131 -0.76 -1.36 5.38
N GLY A 132 -1.99 -0.84 5.38
CA GLY A 132 -3.13 -1.56 4.82
C GLY A 132 -2.97 -1.82 3.32
N GLY A 133 -3.39 -2.99 2.83
CA GLY A 133 -3.21 -3.39 1.45
C GLY A 133 -1.75 -3.61 1.08
N ASP A 134 -1.32 -2.99 -0.01
CA ASP A 134 0.06 -2.95 -0.49
C ASP A 134 0.71 -1.59 -0.22
N PRO A 135 1.98 -1.50 0.22
CA PRO A 135 2.63 -0.24 0.56
C PRO A 135 2.70 0.76 -0.59
N PHE A 136 2.75 0.29 -1.83
CA PHE A 136 2.94 1.12 -3.03
C PHE A 136 1.64 1.42 -3.78
N ILE A 137 0.50 0.88 -3.34
CA ILE A 137 -0.81 1.19 -3.94
C ILE A 137 -1.57 2.17 -3.03
N PHE A 138 -1.56 3.46 -3.40
CA PHE A 138 -2.19 4.57 -2.67
C PHE A 138 -1.83 4.66 -1.17
N GLY A 139 -0.72 4.02 -0.78
CA GLY A 139 -0.26 3.94 0.61
C GLY A 139 0.86 4.93 0.97
N ARG A 140 1.33 5.79 0.05
CA ARG A 140 2.45 6.72 0.24
C ARG A 140 3.77 6.03 0.64
N GLY A 141 3.89 4.71 0.43
CA GLY A 141 5.10 3.96 0.76
C GLY A 141 6.34 4.44 0.02
N GLY A 142 6.19 4.99 -1.19
CA GLY A 142 7.28 5.62 -1.95
C GLY A 142 7.94 6.76 -1.17
N GLU A 143 7.15 7.68 -0.62
CA GLU A 143 7.63 8.82 0.17
C GLU A 143 8.36 8.36 1.45
N GLU A 144 7.86 7.30 2.10
CA GLU A 144 8.51 6.71 3.28
C GLU A 144 9.86 6.08 2.93
N VAL A 145 9.94 5.35 1.79
CA VAL A 145 11.20 4.77 1.27
C VAL A 145 12.21 5.85 0.92
N GLU A 146 11.78 6.92 0.23
CA GLU A 146 12.65 8.05 -0.13
C GLU A 146 13.25 8.72 1.12
N ALA A 147 12.43 8.97 2.14
CA ALA A 147 12.89 9.59 3.38
C ALA A 147 13.92 8.70 4.14
N VAL A 148 13.70 7.39 4.19
CA VAL A 148 14.61 6.45 4.84
C VAL A 148 15.93 6.36 4.08
N ARG A 149 15.88 6.28 2.73
CA ARG A 149 17.06 6.29 1.86
C ARG A 149 17.87 7.59 1.97
N ALA A 150 17.17 8.74 1.99
CA ALA A 150 17.80 10.04 2.18
C ALA A 150 18.51 10.15 3.53
N ALA A 151 18.02 9.45 4.56
CA ALA A 151 18.68 9.34 5.86
C ALA A 151 19.88 8.36 5.88
N GLY A 152 20.18 7.68 4.76
CA GLY A 152 21.26 6.70 4.65
C GLY A 152 20.98 5.38 5.40
N LEU A 153 19.72 5.05 5.62
CA LEU A 153 19.30 3.86 6.38
C LEU A 153 18.83 2.72 5.47
N PRO A 154 19.01 1.46 5.89
CA PRO A 154 18.52 0.31 5.15
C PRO A 154 16.99 0.27 5.15
N VAL A 155 16.40 0.00 3.98
CA VAL A 155 14.95 -0.18 3.81
C VAL A 155 14.67 -1.36 2.91
N GLU A 156 13.71 -2.16 3.32
CA GLU A 156 13.14 -3.28 2.57
C GLU A 156 11.64 -3.06 2.40
N VAL A 157 11.07 -3.56 1.30
CA VAL A 157 9.62 -3.50 1.05
C VAL A 157 9.10 -4.91 0.83
N ILE A 158 8.09 -5.28 1.61
CA ILE A 158 7.36 -6.55 1.49
C ILE A 158 5.97 -6.21 0.97
N PRO A 159 5.59 -6.69 -0.23
CA PRO A 159 4.27 -6.42 -0.78
C PRO A 159 3.16 -7.08 0.04
N GLY A 160 1.95 -6.57 -0.08
CA GLY A 160 0.74 -7.15 0.46
C GLY A 160 -0.33 -7.36 -0.61
N VAL A 161 -1.36 -8.14 -0.29
CA VAL A 161 -2.54 -8.23 -1.14
C VAL A 161 -3.23 -6.88 -1.14
N SER A 162 -3.30 -6.23 -2.31
CA SER A 162 -3.97 -4.94 -2.44
C SER A 162 -5.46 -5.06 -2.11
N ALA A 163 -6.05 -4.00 -1.52
CA ALA A 163 -7.47 -3.98 -1.18
C ALA A 163 -8.38 -4.30 -2.38
N ALA A 164 -8.04 -3.82 -3.59
CA ALA A 164 -8.78 -4.15 -4.81
C ALA A 164 -8.86 -5.66 -5.03
N LEU A 165 -7.72 -6.37 -4.91
CA LEU A 165 -7.65 -7.80 -5.16
C LEU A 165 -8.34 -8.61 -4.06
N GLY A 166 -8.10 -8.27 -2.79
CA GLY A 166 -8.67 -8.99 -1.68
C GLY A 166 -10.19 -8.81 -1.57
N CYS A 167 -10.69 -7.57 -1.70
CA CYS A 167 -12.13 -7.29 -1.66
C CYS A 167 -12.86 -7.92 -2.85
N ALA A 168 -12.26 -7.89 -4.06
CA ALA A 168 -12.84 -8.50 -5.24
C ALA A 168 -12.91 -10.03 -5.11
N ALA A 169 -11.87 -10.67 -4.58
CA ALA A 169 -11.86 -12.11 -4.33
C ALA A 169 -12.94 -12.51 -3.30
N GLU A 170 -13.09 -11.75 -2.21
CA GLU A 170 -14.13 -11.96 -1.20
C GLU A 170 -15.54 -11.85 -1.80
N ALA A 171 -15.75 -10.91 -2.71
CA ALA A 171 -17.01 -10.70 -3.42
C ALA A 171 -17.19 -11.67 -4.62
N MET A 172 -16.26 -12.61 -4.84
CA MET A 172 -16.23 -13.48 -6.03
C MET A 172 -16.37 -12.70 -7.34
N LEU A 173 -15.80 -11.48 -7.40
CA LEU A 173 -15.83 -10.58 -8.53
C LEU A 173 -14.47 -10.61 -9.25
N PRO A 174 -14.37 -11.23 -10.43
CA PRO A 174 -13.14 -11.18 -11.20
C PRO A 174 -12.91 -9.78 -11.75
N LEU A 175 -11.70 -9.21 -11.55
CA LEU A 175 -11.36 -7.90 -12.11
C LEU A 175 -10.98 -7.97 -13.59
N THR A 176 -10.65 -9.16 -14.09
CA THR A 176 -10.41 -9.45 -15.52
C THR A 176 -11.21 -10.67 -15.92
N HIS A 177 -11.66 -10.69 -17.15
CA HIS A 177 -12.34 -11.85 -17.74
C HIS A 177 -12.15 -11.85 -19.26
N ARG A 178 -11.97 -13.04 -19.86
CA ARG A 178 -11.69 -13.15 -21.30
C ARG A 178 -12.70 -12.39 -22.17
N ASP A 179 -13.98 -12.46 -21.81
CA ASP A 179 -15.08 -11.93 -22.62
C ASP A 179 -15.52 -10.52 -22.20
N TYR A 180 -15.12 -10.04 -20.99
CA TYR A 180 -15.63 -8.78 -20.43
C TYR A 180 -14.54 -7.72 -20.20
N SER A 181 -13.33 -8.12 -19.81
CA SER A 181 -12.30 -7.13 -19.47
C SER A 181 -10.89 -7.69 -19.57
N SER A 182 -10.08 -7.07 -20.44
CA SER A 182 -8.66 -7.39 -20.60
C SER A 182 -7.73 -6.40 -19.90
N ALA A 183 -8.28 -5.32 -19.31
CA ALA A 183 -7.50 -4.26 -18.66
C ALA A 183 -8.12 -3.82 -17.33
N VAL A 184 -7.28 -3.58 -16.34
CA VAL A 184 -7.69 -3.04 -15.03
C VAL A 184 -6.91 -1.77 -14.75
N SER A 185 -7.63 -0.71 -14.39
CA SER A 185 -7.05 0.57 -13.98
C SER A 185 -7.35 0.81 -12.50
N PHE A 186 -6.35 1.26 -11.72
CA PHE A 186 -6.52 1.68 -10.33
C PHE A 186 -6.41 3.20 -10.25
N VAL A 187 -7.41 3.85 -9.64
CA VAL A 187 -7.43 5.31 -9.44
C VAL A 187 -7.81 5.67 -8.01
N ALA A 188 -7.48 6.89 -7.60
CA ALA A 188 -7.91 7.46 -6.32
C ALA A 188 -9.06 8.43 -6.55
N GLY A 189 -10.22 8.18 -5.95
CA GLY A 189 -11.41 9.03 -6.06
C GLY A 189 -11.33 10.30 -5.22
N GLN A 190 -10.52 10.31 -4.18
CA GLN A 190 -10.26 11.48 -3.32
C GLN A 190 -8.82 11.94 -3.51
N CYS A 191 -8.57 12.81 -4.47
CA CYS A 191 -7.28 13.46 -4.68
C CYS A 191 -7.53 14.95 -4.96
N LYS A 192 -6.53 15.78 -4.71
CA LYS A 192 -6.58 17.18 -5.12
C LYS A 192 -6.77 17.23 -6.64
N GLY A 193 -7.79 17.96 -7.10
CA GLY A 193 -8.05 18.13 -8.52
C GLY A 193 -8.70 16.92 -9.19
N LEU A 194 -9.65 16.23 -8.54
CA LEU A 194 -10.41 15.12 -9.17
C LEU A 194 -11.00 15.54 -10.53
N ALA A 195 -11.51 16.75 -10.65
CA ALA A 195 -12.07 17.29 -11.90
C ALA A 195 -11.00 17.52 -12.98
N GLU A 196 -9.73 17.70 -12.59
CA GLU A 196 -8.60 17.93 -13.50
C GLU A 196 -7.94 16.63 -13.96
N GLN A 197 -8.29 15.49 -13.34
CA GLN A 197 -7.72 14.20 -13.73
C GLN A 197 -8.41 13.67 -14.97
N ASP A 198 -7.62 13.26 -15.95
CA ASP A 198 -8.12 12.58 -17.14
C ASP A 198 -8.34 11.10 -16.86
N TRP A 199 -9.62 10.69 -16.81
CA TRP A 199 -10.04 9.30 -16.69
C TRP A 199 -10.61 8.75 -17.99
N SER A 200 -10.50 9.51 -19.08
CA SER A 200 -10.97 9.10 -20.41
C SER A 200 -10.36 7.75 -20.79
N GLY A 201 -11.22 6.82 -21.17
CA GLY A 201 -10.81 5.48 -21.57
C GLY A 201 -10.29 4.57 -20.44
N LEU A 202 -10.35 4.94 -19.16
CA LEU A 202 -10.02 4.03 -18.06
C LEU A 202 -11.16 3.08 -17.72
N ALA A 203 -12.41 3.45 -18.00
CA ALA A 203 -13.61 2.61 -17.90
C ALA A 203 -14.27 2.47 -19.27
N GLY A 204 -15.19 1.52 -19.42
CA GLY A 204 -15.93 1.24 -20.65
C GLY A 204 -15.79 -0.20 -21.10
N GLN A 205 -16.18 -0.48 -22.34
CA GLN A 205 -16.14 -1.82 -22.90
C GLN A 205 -14.73 -2.44 -22.82
N GLY A 206 -14.63 -3.66 -22.33
CA GLY A 206 -13.37 -4.40 -22.22
C GLY A 206 -12.43 -3.91 -21.13
N ARG A 207 -12.88 -3.02 -20.24
CA ARG A 207 -12.06 -2.41 -19.19
C ARG A 207 -12.75 -2.42 -17.83
N THR A 208 -11.95 -2.59 -16.79
CA THR A 208 -12.40 -2.49 -15.40
C THR A 208 -11.68 -1.33 -14.72
N LEU A 209 -12.43 -0.41 -14.16
CA LEU A 209 -11.89 0.68 -13.34
C LEU A 209 -12.15 0.37 -11.86
N VAL A 210 -11.11 0.41 -11.07
CA VAL A 210 -11.16 0.20 -9.62
C VAL A 210 -10.78 1.48 -8.92
N ILE A 211 -11.68 2.01 -8.09
CA ILE A 211 -11.56 3.33 -7.48
C ILE A 211 -11.38 3.16 -5.97
N TYR A 212 -10.25 3.64 -5.47
CA TYR A 212 -9.93 3.77 -4.06
C TYR A 212 -10.40 5.11 -3.53
N MET A 213 -10.79 5.17 -2.24
CA MET A 213 -11.15 6.44 -1.56
C MET A 213 -12.28 7.22 -2.28
N GLY A 214 -13.19 6.54 -2.96
CA GLY A 214 -14.23 7.17 -3.79
C GLY A 214 -15.58 7.34 -3.10
N VAL A 215 -15.81 6.85 -1.88
CA VAL A 215 -17.14 6.84 -1.24
C VAL A 215 -17.70 8.26 -1.07
N ALA A 216 -16.88 9.18 -0.55
CA ALA A 216 -17.34 10.56 -0.28
C ALA A 216 -17.57 11.39 -1.55
N THR A 217 -17.05 10.95 -2.69
CA THR A 217 -17.14 11.61 -4.00
C THR A 217 -17.87 10.74 -5.02
N ALA A 218 -18.68 9.79 -4.57
CA ALA A 218 -19.30 8.77 -5.43
C ALA A 218 -20.21 9.38 -6.52
N ALA A 219 -20.99 10.41 -6.20
CA ALA A 219 -21.81 11.14 -7.15
C ALA A 219 -20.96 11.88 -8.19
N GLU A 220 -19.95 12.63 -7.74
CA GLU A 220 -19.02 13.36 -8.62
C GLU A 220 -18.25 12.42 -9.56
N ILE A 221 -17.89 11.23 -9.07
CA ILE A 221 -17.24 10.17 -9.85
C ILE A 221 -18.17 9.66 -10.94
N ALA A 222 -19.45 9.42 -10.61
CA ALA A 222 -20.43 8.97 -11.60
C ALA A 222 -20.64 10.02 -12.69
N ASP A 223 -20.85 11.28 -12.30
CA ASP A 223 -21.01 12.39 -13.25
C ASP A 223 -19.80 12.55 -14.16
N LYS A 224 -18.58 12.49 -13.59
CA LYS A 224 -17.35 12.57 -14.35
C LYS A 224 -17.22 11.43 -15.37
N LEU A 225 -17.44 10.18 -14.96
CA LEU A 225 -17.32 9.03 -15.84
C LEU A 225 -18.36 9.08 -16.99
N MET A 226 -19.59 9.52 -16.70
CA MET A 226 -20.63 9.72 -17.73
C MET A 226 -20.26 10.86 -18.68
N ALA A 227 -19.67 11.94 -18.17
CA ALA A 227 -19.17 13.04 -19.02
C ALA A 227 -17.97 12.59 -19.89
N ASP A 228 -17.16 11.66 -19.41
CA ASP A 228 -16.06 11.02 -20.16
C ASP A 228 -16.57 9.91 -21.12
N GLY A 229 -17.89 9.74 -21.25
CA GLY A 229 -18.52 8.86 -22.24
C GLY A 229 -18.81 7.43 -21.76
N VAL A 230 -18.69 7.13 -20.47
CA VAL A 230 -19.11 5.84 -19.92
C VAL A 230 -20.64 5.78 -19.87
N ALA A 231 -21.23 4.67 -20.33
CA ALA A 231 -22.67 4.50 -20.36
C ALA A 231 -23.30 4.59 -18.97
N PRO A 232 -24.46 5.28 -18.79
CA PRO A 232 -25.11 5.41 -17.50
C PRO A 232 -25.56 4.09 -16.87
N ASP A 233 -25.77 3.07 -17.68
CA ASP A 233 -26.16 1.70 -17.31
C ASP A 233 -24.96 0.78 -17.10
N MET A 234 -23.72 1.32 -17.10
CA MET A 234 -22.51 0.54 -16.80
C MET A 234 -22.62 -0.05 -15.38
N PRO A 235 -22.42 -1.38 -15.22
CA PRO A 235 -22.47 -2.02 -13.92
C PRO A 235 -21.38 -1.52 -12.97
N VAL A 236 -21.77 -1.31 -11.72
CA VAL A 236 -20.89 -0.88 -10.63
C VAL A 236 -21.07 -1.76 -9.40
N ALA A 237 -19.97 -2.15 -8.76
CA ALA A 237 -19.97 -2.79 -7.45
C ALA A 237 -19.28 -1.88 -6.42
N VAL A 238 -19.84 -1.83 -5.20
CA VAL A 238 -19.22 -1.18 -4.05
C VAL A 238 -18.92 -2.25 -3.00
N LEU A 239 -17.63 -2.48 -2.76
CA LEU A 239 -17.12 -3.50 -1.85
C LEU A 239 -16.72 -2.82 -0.54
N GLU A 240 -17.66 -2.77 0.41
CA GLU A 240 -17.46 -2.14 1.71
C GLU A 240 -16.85 -3.12 2.70
N ARG A 241 -15.80 -2.70 3.41
CA ARG A 241 -15.13 -3.46 4.46
C ARG A 241 -14.71 -4.87 4.01
N GLY A 242 -14.32 -5.04 2.75
CA GLY A 242 -13.94 -6.35 2.22
C GLY A 242 -12.92 -7.05 3.09
N THR A 243 -13.07 -8.37 3.26
CA THR A 243 -12.28 -9.26 4.11
C THR A 243 -12.37 -9.01 5.62
N LEU A 244 -13.22 -8.09 6.05
CA LEU A 244 -13.48 -7.79 7.45
C LEU A 244 -14.89 -8.22 7.88
N ALA A 245 -15.10 -8.34 9.18
CA ALA A 245 -16.45 -8.56 9.71
C ALA A 245 -17.39 -7.43 9.29
N GLY A 246 -18.58 -7.78 8.78
CA GLY A 246 -19.56 -6.82 8.26
C GLY A 246 -19.23 -6.32 6.84
N HIS A 247 -18.44 -7.07 6.07
CA HIS A 247 -18.29 -6.88 4.64
C HIS A 247 -19.65 -6.87 3.92
N ARG A 248 -19.79 -5.95 2.97
CA ARG A 248 -20.95 -5.88 2.05
C ARG A 248 -20.46 -5.72 0.62
N ALA A 249 -21.08 -6.44 -0.31
CA ALA A 249 -20.90 -6.25 -1.74
C ALA A 249 -22.22 -5.76 -2.32
N LEU A 250 -22.28 -4.50 -2.71
CA LEU A 250 -23.46 -3.83 -3.25
C LEU A 250 -23.28 -3.62 -4.75
N GLN A 251 -24.33 -3.85 -5.53
CA GLN A 251 -24.34 -3.64 -6.98
C GLN A 251 -25.33 -2.59 -7.38
N THR A 252 -24.99 -1.80 -8.40
CA THR A 252 -25.83 -0.76 -8.97
C THR A 252 -25.41 -0.46 -10.42
N LEU A 253 -26.05 0.51 -11.04
CA LEU A 253 -25.63 1.11 -12.31
C LEU A 253 -24.89 2.43 -12.04
N LEU A 254 -24.06 2.86 -12.97
CA LEU A 254 -23.23 4.05 -12.81
C LEU A 254 -24.06 5.29 -12.48
N ALA A 255 -25.20 5.49 -13.15
CA ALA A 255 -26.08 6.62 -12.91
C ALA A 255 -26.69 6.64 -11.48
N ASP A 256 -26.78 5.49 -10.81
CA ASP A 256 -27.34 5.36 -9.44
C ASP A 256 -26.26 5.22 -8.36
N LEU A 257 -24.99 5.38 -8.72
CA LEU A 257 -23.87 5.16 -7.76
C LEU A 257 -23.98 6.10 -6.54
N GLY A 258 -24.11 7.40 -6.76
CA GLY A 258 -24.25 8.38 -5.67
C GLY A 258 -25.49 8.11 -4.81
N PRO A 259 -26.70 8.08 -5.40
CA PRO A 259 -27.95 7.75 -4.70
C PRO A 259 -27.89 6.41 -3.93
N MET A 260 -27.25 5.38 -4.49
CA MET A 260 -27.09 4.08 -3.82
C MET A 260 -26.18 4.19 -2.60
N VAL A 261 -25.03 4.86 -2.71
CA VAL A 261 -24.09 5.06 -1.59
C VAL A 261 -24.78 5.75 -0.41
N ASP A 262 -25.62 6.76 -0.68
CA ASP A 262 -26.37 7.48 0.35
C ASP A 262 -27.49 6.62 0.96
N ARG A 263 -28.30 5.97 0.13
CA ARG A 263 -29.42 5.13 0.55
C ARG A 263 -28.96 3.96 1.42
N GLU A 264 -27.88 3.29 1.01
CA GLU A 264 -27.33 2.15 1.74
C GLU A 264 -26.40 2.54 2.90
N GLY A 265 -26.14 3.84 3.05
CA GLY A 265 -25.26 4.38 4.11
C GLY A 265 -23.85 3.80 4.06
N VAL A 266 -23.29 3.65 2.86
CA VAL A 266 -21.95 3.07 2.65
C VAL A 266 -20.87 3.89 3.35
N LYS A 267 -19.97 3.24 4.03
CA LYS A 267 -18.87 3.88 4.78
C LYS A 267 -17.51 3.40 4.31
N SER A 268 -16.52 4.28 4.48
CA SER A 268 -15.11 3.88 4.30
C SER A 268 -14.66 2.90 5.42
N PRO A 269 -13.79 1.94 5.11
CA PRO A 269 -13.16 1.72 3.80
C PRO A 269 -14.05 0.97 2.81
N ALA A 270 -14.04 1.40 1.55
CA ALA A 270 -14.69 0.68 0.47
C ALA A 270 -13.93 0.86 -0.85
N ILE A 271 -14.08 -0.10 -1.75
CA ILE A 271 -13.57 -0.11 -3.12
C ILE A 271 -14.78 -0.03 -4.06
N ILE A 272 -14.71 0.84 -5.07
CA ILE A 272 -15.72 0.91 -6.13
C ILE A 272 -15.12 0.26 -7.38
N VAL A 273 -15.86 -0.65 -8.01
CA VAL A 273 -15.48 -1.34 -9.24
C VAL A 273 -16.49 -1.00 -10.32
N VAL A 274 -16.03 -0.45 -11.44
CA VAL A 274 -16.86 -0.06 -12.60
C VAL A 274 -16.45 -0.92 -13.78
N GLY A 275 -17.40 -1.62 -14.40
CA GLY A 275 -17.15 -2.44 -15.57
C GLY A 275 -18.10 -3.63 -15.71
N GLU A 276 -18.19 -4.19 -16.91
CA GLU A 276 -19.07 -5.32 -17.24
C GLU A 276 -18.78 -6.58 -16.39
N VAL A 277 -17.56 -6.72 -15.86
CA VAL A 277 -17.18 -7.84 -14.95
C VAL A 277 -18.03 -7.89 -13.70
N VAL A 278 -18.65 -6.77 -13.29
CA VAL A 278 -19.52 -6.71 -12.10
C VAL A 278 -20.72 -7.65 -12.25
N THR A 279 -21.20 -7.89 -13.48
CA THR A 279 -22.29 -8.83 -13.75
C THR A 279 -21.94 -10.29 -13.42
N LEU A 280 -20.66 -10.59 -13.27
CA LEU A 280 -20.16 -11.93 -12.95
C LEU A 280 -20.07 -12.19 -11.43
N SER A 281 -20.19 -11.14 -10.60
CA SER A 281 -20.14 -11.33 -9.15
C SER A 281 -21.41 -12.04 -8.67
N VAL A 282 -21.24 -12.93 -7.69
CA VAL A 282 -22.35 -13.66 -7.09
C VAL A 282 -22.99 -12.78 -6.02
N ALA A 283 -24.31 -12.54 -6.13
CA ALA A 283 -25.04 -11.82 -5.09
C ALA A 283 -24.89 -12.54 -3.72
N GLU A 284 -24.89 -11.76 -2.63
CA GLU A 284 -24.57 -12.20 -1.25
C GLU A 284 -25.33 -13.48 -0.78
N ASP A 285 -26.50 -13.77 -1.31
CA ASP A 285 -27.32 -14.94 -0.95
C ASP A 285 -26.68 -16.30 -1.29
N ARG A 286 -25.59 -16.33 -2.04
CA ARG A 286 -24.89 -17.57 -2.44
C ARG A 286 -23.47 -17.70 -1.92
N LEU A 287 -22.94 -16.73 -1.18
CA LEU A 287 -21.63 -16.83 -0.56
C LEU A 287 -21.68 -17.79 0.63
N VAL A 288 -21.37 -19.05 0.37
CA VAL A 288 -21.03 -20.01 1.45
C VAL A 288 -19.75 -19.47 2.10
N ARG A 289 -19.92 -18.83 3.26
CA ARG A 289 -18.80 -18.24 4.01
C ARG A 289 -17.82 -19.33 4.39
N TRP A 290 -16.65 -19.33 3.78
CA TRP A 290 -15.49 -20.11 4.22
C TRP A 290 -15.09 -19.81 5.68
N ALA A 291 -15.49 -18.65 6.22
CA ALA A 291 -15.30 -18.27 7.62
C ALA A 291 -15.90 -19.28 8.63
N ARG A 292 -16.91 -20.08 8.25
CA ARG A 292 -17.45 -21.13 9.13
C ARG A 292 -16.64 -22.42 9.14
N VAL A 293 -15.74 -22.62 8.17
CA VAL A 293 -14.87 -23.82 8.15
C VAL A 293 -13.66 -23.62 9.08
N ALA A 294 -13.21 -22.41 9.27
CA ALA A 294 -12.09 -22.10 10.20
C ALA A 294 -12.50 -22.18 11.68
N GLU A 295 -13.79 -21.98 12.00
CA GLU A 295 -14.29 -22.13 13.38
C GLU A 295 -14.56 -23.59 13.77
N GLY A 296 -14.62 -24.51 12.80
CA GLY A 296 -14.87 -25.94 13.03
C GLY A 296 -13.63 -26.83 13.13
N VAL A 297 -12.43 -26.30 13.00
CA VAL A 297 -11.16 -27.07 13.06
C VAL A 297 -10.40 -26.84 14.38
N ALA A 298 -10.98 -26.11 15.33
CA ALA A 298 -10.48 -25.98 16.70
C ALA A 298 -11.36 -26.77 17.68
N ALA A 299 -11.45 -28.10 17.50
CA ALA A 299 -11.97 -29.00 18.49
C ALA A 299 -11.08 -30.26 18.57
#